data_26f5512aa658dc02d9c194e70e4d1eb5
#
_entry.id   26f5512aa658dc02d9c194e70e4d1eb5
#
_cell.length_a   1.000
_cell.length_b   1.000
_cell.length_c   1.000
_cell.angle_alpha   90.00
_cell.angle_beta   90.00
_cell.angle_gamma   90.00
#
_symmetry.space_group_name_H-M   'P 1'
#
loop_
_entity.id
_entity.type
_entity.pdbx_description
1 polymer ?
#
loop_
_entity_poly.entity_id
_entity_poly.type
_entity_poly.pdbx_seq_one_letter_code
_entity_poly.pdbx_strand_id
1 'polypeptide(L)'
;MGKKAAVIGVGHSRFGVRSDVTIQELAFEAVKDALKDAGIEQKDIDLSVVGTAGTRTYELMPAVPINEYVGLEGKGPIRVEAACATGSAAVYTASTSIASGQVDVAMVIGVEKMCEVDTATSMAVGGRGGNYLWEFHLFGTSFPAYYALHATAHMAKYGTTEEQM
;
A
#
# COMPACT_ATOMS: atom_id res chain seq x y z
N MET A 1 -26.08 -14.68 8.84
CA MET A 1 -25.06 -13.68 9.30
C MET A 1 -23.73 -14.10 8.70
N GLY A 2 -23.04 -13.21 8.01
CA GLY A 2 -21.70 -13.50 7.47
C GLY A 2 -20.71 -13.80 8.61
N LYS A 3 -19.64 -14.56 8.30
CA LYS A 3 -18.53 -14.78 9.24
C LYS A 3 -17.89 -13.42 9.60
N LYS A 4 -17.41 -13.28 10.83
CA LYS A 4 -16.58 -12.13 11.22
C LYS A 4 -15.13 -12.48 10.91
N ALA A 5 -14.40 -11.55 10.29
CA ALA A 5 -12.96 -11.66 10.14
C ALA A 5 -12.25 -11.10 11.39
N ALA A 6 -11.14 -11.69 11.77
CA ALA A 6 -10.26 -11.21 12.84
C ALA A 6 -8.84 -11.08 12.31
N VAL A 7 -8.10 -10.09 12.81
CA VAL A 7 -6.65 -10.01 12.59
C VAL A 7 -5.98 -10.92 13.60
N ILE A 8 -5.19 -11.88 13.13
CA ILE A 8 -4.52 -12.89 13.97
C ILE A 8 -3.01 -12.72 14.05
N GLY A 9 -2.43 -11.88 13.19
CA GLY A 9 -1.01 -11.55 13.21
C GLY A 9 -0.71 -10.30 12.42
N VAL A 10 0.33 -9.60 12.83
CA VAL A 10 0.82 -8.38 12.20
C VAL A 10 2.34 -8.41 12.06
N GLY A 11 2.85 -7.75 11.02
CA GLY A 11 4.28 -7.62 10.80
C GLY A 11 4.58 -6.38 9.98
N HIS A 12 5.78 -5.87 10.11
CA HIS A 12 6.22 -4.73 9.31
C HIS A 12 7.72 -4.81 9.02
N SER A 13 8.12 -4.26 7.89
CA SER A 13 9.52 -4.07 7.54
C SER A 13 10.09 -2.80 8.17
N ARG A 14 11.41 -2.67 8.16
CA ARG A 14 12.07 -1.42 8.54
C ARG A 14 11.74 -0.32 7.54
N PHE A 15 11.26 0.82 8.02
CA PHE A 15 11.02 2.02 7.22
C PHE A 15 12.32 2.77 6.91
N GLY A 16 12.41 3.36 5.74
CA GLY A 16 13.53 4.18 5.31
C GLY A 16 13.81 4.08 3.81
N VAL A 17 14.92 4.69 3.39
CA VAL A 17 15.44 4.50 2.04
C VAL A 17 16.14 3.13 2.01
N ARG A 18 15.43 2.15 1.46
CA ARG A 18 15.83 0.75 1.42
C ARG A 18 16.36 0.38 0.04
N SER A 19 17.55 0.90 -0.30
CA SER A 19 18.27 0.53 -1.53
C SER A 19 18.97 -0.83 -1.44
N ASP A 20 19.02 -1.41 -0.25
CA ASP A 20 19.64 -2.68 0.11
C ASP A 20 18.77 -3.91 -0.21
N VAL A 21 17.48 -3.73 -0.48
CA VAL A 21 16.53 -4.82 -0.72
C VAL A 21 15.65 -4.53 -1.94
N THR A 22 15.13 -5.57 -2.57
CA THR A 22 14.07 -5.49 -3.58
C THR A 22 12.70 -5.26 -2.93
N ILE A 23 11.67 -4.98 -3.72
CA ILE A 23 10.30 -4.85 -3.20
C ILE A 23 9.77 -6.18 -2.65
N GLN A 24 10.22 -7.31 -3.23
CA GLN A 24 9.88 -8.65 -2.79
C GLN A 24 10.49 -8.95 -1.40
N GLU A 25 11.78 -8.63 -1.23
CA GLU A 25 12.48 -8.78 0.06
C GLU A 25 11.89 -7.88 1.13
N LEU A 26 11.52 -6.65 0.77
CA LEU A 26 10.85 -5.73 1.68
C LEU A 26 9.50 -6.29 2.18
N ALA A 27 8.71 -6.86 1.26
CA ALA A 27 7.45 -7.52 1.60
C ALA A 27 7.69 -8.77 2.48
N PHE A 28 8.73 -9.55 2.17
CA PHE A 28 9.07 -10.76 2.92
C PHE A 28 9.42 -10.47 4.38
N GLU A 29 10.12 -9.38 4.67
CA GLU A 29 10.40 -8.97 6.06
C GLU A 29 9.10 -8.90 6.87
N ALA A 30 8.09 -8.19 6.35
CA ALA A 30 6.79 -8.02 7.02
C ALA A 30 5.99 -9.33 7.09
N VAL A 31 5.95 -10.10 5.99
CA VAL A 31 5.23 -11.38 5.94
C VAL A 31 5.79 -12.38 6.95
N LYS A 32 7.11 -12.48 7.05
CA LYS A 32 7.78 -13.35 8.01
C LYS A 32 7.38 -13.02 9.45
N ASP A 33 7.35 -11.73 9.78
CA ASP A 33 6.97 -11.28 11.13
C ASP A 33 5.49 -11.55 11.40
N ALA A 34 4.61 -11.30 10.42
CA ALA A 34 3.17 -11.56 10.54
C ALA A 34 2.85 -13.05 10.74
N LEU A 35 3.50 -13.94 9.99
CA LEU A 35 3.34 -15.40 10.16
C LEU A 35 3.82 -15.86 11.53
N LYS A 36 4.95 -15.32 12.00
CA LYS A 36 5.49 -15.62 13.33
C LYS A 36 4.54 -15.14 14.44
N ASP A 37 4.00 -13.94 14.31
CA ASP A 37 3.06 -13.36 15.29
C ASP A 37 1.75 -14.17 15.34
N ALA A 38 1.23 -14.57 14.17
CA ALA A 38 0.04 -15.42 14.06
C ALA A 38 0.27 -16.88 14.50
N GLY A 39 1.52 -17.35 14.53
CA GLY A 39 1.84 -18.76 14.82
C GLY A 39 1.39 -19.74 13.75
N ILE A 40 1.35 -19.31 12.48
CA ILE A 40 0.95 -20.12 11.31
C ILE A 40 2.04 -20.14 10.25
N GLU A 41 1.87 -20.97 9.23
CA GLU A 41 2.79 -21.11 8.09
C GLU A 41 2.11 -20.68 6.78
N GLN A 42 2.91 -20.49 5.73
CA GLN A 42 2.41 -20.13 4.37
C GLN A 42 1.35 -21.11 3.84
N LYS A 43 1.47 -22.40 4.16
CA LYS A 43 0.52 -23.43 3.73
C LYS A 43 -0.90 -23.20 4.26
N ASP A 44 -1.03 -22.52 5.40
CA ASP A 44 -2.30 -22.26 6.09
C ASP A 44 -3.04 -21.06 5.48
N ILE A 45 -2.40 -20.31 4.57
CA ILE A 45 -3.00 -19.18 3.86
C ILE A 45 -3.78 -19.68 2.65
N ASP A 46 -5.02 -19.24 2.50
CA ASP A 46 -5.88 -19.56 1.36
C ASP A 46 -5.86 -18.49 0.26
N LEU A 47 -5.67 -17.23 0.64
CA LEU A 47 -5.71 -16.07 -0.26
C LEU A 47 -4.61 -15.08 0.10
N SER A 48 -3.95 -14.55 -0.94
CA SER A 48 -3.03 -13.40 -0.81
C SER A 48 -3.64 -12.16 -1.45
N VAL A 49 -3.69 -11.05 -0.70
CA VAL A 49 -4.12 -9.74 -1.20
C VAL A 49 -2.97 -8.76 -1.07
N VAL A 50 -2.43 -8.35 -2.22
CA VAL A 50 -1.28 -7.42 -2.28
C VAL A 50 -1.77 -6.02 -2.61
N GLY A 51 -1.60 -5.11 -1.66
CA GLY A 51 -1.91 -3.70 -1.79
C GLY A 51 -0.66 -2.89 -2.18
N THR A 52 -0.65 -2.37 -3.39
CA THR A 52 0.41 -1.48 -3.88
C THR A 52 -0.11 -0.62 -5.02
N ALA A 53 0.25 0.67 -5.02
CA ALA A 53 0.00 1.54 -6.15
C ALA A 53 0.85 1.11 -7.37
N GLY A 54 2.07 0.59 -7.12
CA GLY A 54 2.94 0.01 -8.14
C GLY A 54 3.41 1.01 -9.20
N THR A 55 3.24 2.29 -8.96
CA THR A 55 3.57 3.35 -9.92
C THR A 55 5.00 3.88 -9.75
N ARG A 56 5.66 3.49 -8.68
CA ARG A 56 7.03 3.88 -8.31
C ARG A 56 7.97 2.69 -8.16
N THR A 57 7.57 1.54 -8.69
CA THR A 57 8.40 0.33 -8.73
C THR A 57 8.72 -0.05 -10.18
N TYR A 58 9.81 -0.77 -10.39
CA TYR A 58 10.17 -1.33 -11.70
C TYR A 58 9.28 -2.50 -12.12
N GLU A 59 8.57 -3.11 -11.17
CA GLU A 59 7.71 -4.26 -11.44
C GLU A 59 6.36 -3.84 -12.03
N LEU A 60 6.05 -4.32 -13.22
CA LEU A 60 4.75 -4.07 -13.86
C LEU A 60 3.59 -4.75 -13.11
N MET A 61 3.82 -5.95 -12.61
CA MET A 61 2.85 -6.76 -11.89
C MET A 61 3.40 -7.17 -10.52
N PRO A 62 3.63 -6.23 -9.60
CA PRO A 62 4.40 -6.48 -8.37
C PRO A 62 3.78 -7.57 -7.47
N ALA A 63 2.47 -7.77 -7.53
CA ALA A 63 1.81 -8.81 -6.73
C ALA A 63 2.30 -10.23 -7.05
N VAL A 64 2.65 -10.51 -8.30
CA VAL A 64 3.07 -11.86 -8.72
C VAL A 64 4.44 -12.22 -8.13
N PRO A 65 5.53 -11.47 -8.40
CA PRO A 65 6.84 -11.79 -7.85
C PRO A 65 6.90 -11.65 -6.32
N ILE A 66 6.10 -10.76 -5.71
CA ILE A 66 6.00 -10.70 -4.27
C ILE A 66 5.42 -12.01 -3.73
N ASN A 67 4.30 -12.46 -4.29
CA ASN A 67 3.62 -13.68 -3.84
C ASN A 67 4.51 -14.93 -3.98
N GLU A 68 5.25 -15.03 -5.09
CA GLU A 68 6.24 -16.08 -5.31
C GLU A 68 7.35 -16.03 -4.24
N TYR A 69 7.95 -14.85 -4.05
CA TYR A 69 9.08 -14.68 -3.12
C TYR A 69 8.72 -14.97 -1.66
N VAL A 70 7.50 -14.66 -1.24
CA VAL A 70 7.04 -14.91 0.14
C VAL A 70 6.50 -16.33 0.36
N GLY A 71 6.57 -17.19 -0.66
CA GLY A 71 6.16 -18.61 -0.57
C GLY A 71 4.65 -18.81 -0.58
N LEU A 72 3.92 -17.95 -1.30
CA LEU A 72 2.45 -18.03 -1.45
C LEU A 72 2.04 -18.38 -2.89
N GLU A 73 2.86 -19.14 -3.63
CA GLU A 73 2.51 -19.61 -4.96
C GLU A 73 1.20 -20.40 -4.93
N GLY A 74 0.38 -20.19 -5.94
CA GLY A 74 -0.93 -20.87 -6.06
C GLY A 74 -2.03 -20.36 -5.15
N LYS A 75 -1.76 -19.34 -4.31
CA LYS A 75 -2.76 -18.73 -3.41
C LYS A 75 -3.57 -17.59 -4.06
N GLY A 76 -3.53 -17.47 -5.38
CA GLY A 76 -4.32 -16.53 -6.17
C GLY A 76 -4.08 -15.07 -5.79
N PRO A 77 -2.91 -14.46 -6.10
CA PRO A 77 -2.61 -13.10 -5.69
C PRO A 77 -3.60 -12.12 -6.32
N ILE A 78 -4.34 -11.43 -5.48
CA ILE A 78 -5.19 -10.30 -5.88
C ILE A 78 -4.41 -9.02 -5.61
N ARG A 79 -4.16 -8.23 -6.67
CA ARG A 79 -3.65 -6.86 -6.48
C ARG A 79 -4.81 -5.90 -6.30
N VAL A 80 -4.73 -5.06 -5.28
CA VAL A 80 -5.66 -3.94 -5.07
C VAL A 80 -4.91 -2.62 -5.05
N GLU A 81 -5.58 -1.58 -5.50
CA GLU A 81 -5.05 -0.23 -5.55
C GLU A 81 -6.18 0.76 -5.23
N ALA A 82 -5.91 1.71 -4.35
CA ALA A 82 -6.78 2.83 -4.00
C ALA A 82 -5.93 4.02 -3.51
N ALA A 83 -4.81 4.28 -4.20
CA ALA A 83 -3.84 5.30 -3.83
C ALA A 83 -3.44 5.22 -2.34
N CYS A 84 -3.61 6.30 -1.58
CA CYS A 84 -3.27 6.33 -0.15
C CYS A 84 -4.13 5.40 0.72
N ALA A 85 -5.29 4.95 0.22
CA ALA A 85 -6.19 4.02 0.90
C ALA A 85 -5.95 2.55 0.50
N THR A 86 -4.90 2.26 -0.26
CA THR A 86 -4.61 0.92 -0.79
C THR A 86 -4.54 -0.16 0.30
N GLY A 87 -3.86 0.13 1.42
CA GLY A 87 -3.79 -0.81 2.55
C GLY A 87 -5.17 -1.13 3.13
N SER A 88 -6.02 -0.13 3.30
CA SER A 88 -7.40 -0.33 3.78
C SER A 88 -8.25 -1.11 2.76
N ALA A 89 -8.07 -0.85 1.46
CA ALA A 89 -8.74 -1.60 0.40
C ALA A 89 -8.33 -3.08 0.39
N ALA A 90 -7.05 -3.36 0.65
CA ALA A 90 -6.55 -4.74 0.77
C ALA A 90 -7.17 -5.47 1.97
N VAL A 91 -7.22 -4.82 3.15
CA VAL A 91 -7.89 -5.37 4.33
C VAL A 91 -9.39 -5.58 4.08
N TYR A 92 -10.06 -4.64 3.42
CA TYR A 92 -11.47 -4.76 3.06
C TYR A 92 -11.71 -5.96 2.14
N THR A 93 -10.88 -6.13 1.11
CA THR A 93 -10.98 -7.24 0.16
C THR A 93 -10.82 -8.59 0.88
N ALA A 94 -9.78 -8.74 1.71
CA ALA A 94 -9.54 -9.95 2.49
C ALA A 94 -10.70 -10.27 3.46
N SER A 95 -11.15 -9.27 4.21
CA SER A 95 -12.26 -9.45 5.16
C SER A 95 -13.58 -9.81 4.49
N THR A 96 -13.84 -9.27 3.30
CA THR A 96 -15.01 -9.62 2.50
C THR A 96 -14.94 -11.06 1.99
N SER A 97 -13.77 -11.52 1.54
CA SER A 97 -13.55 -12.89 1.11
C SER A 97 -13.75 -13.90 2.26
N ILE A 98 -13.28 -13.57 3.46
CA ILE A 98 -13.51 -14.39 4.66
C ILE A 98 -15.00 -14.36 5.06
N ALA A 99 -15.62 -13.18 5.07
CA ALA A 99 -17.03 -13.03 5.46
C ALA A 99 -17.98 -13.77 4.52
N SER A 100 -17.65 -13.86 3.23
CA SER A 100 -18.42 -14.63 2.24
C SER A 100 -18.23 -16.16 2.35
N GLY A 101 -17.22 -16.60 3.10
CA GLY A 101 -16.88 -18.02 3.26
C GLY A 101 -16.09 -18.61 2.09
N GLN A 102 -15.55 -17.78 1.20
CA GLN A 102 -14.68 -18.24 0.10
C GLN A 102 -13.34 -18.75 0.60
N VAL A 103 -12.83 -18.16 1.66
CA VAL A 103 -11.55 -18.51 2.30
C VAL A 103 -11.69 -18.41 3.81
N ASP A 104 -10.83 -19.11 4.53
CA ASP A 104 -10.78 -19.04 5.99
C ASP A 104 -9.61 -18.18 6.49
N VAL A 105 -8.47 -18.19 5.80
CA VAL A 105 -7.28 -17.44 6.16
C VAL A 105 -6.76 -16.63 4.96
N ALA A 106 -6.60 -15.34 5.13
CA ALA A 106 -6.05 -14.45 4.09
C ALA A 106 -4.84 -13.67 4.60
N MET A 107 -3.79 -13.61 3.78
CA MET A 107 -2.64 -12.73 3.98
C MET A 107 -2.89 -11.42 3.26
N VAL A 108 -2.72 -10.29 3.97
CA VAL A 108 -2.74 -8.95 3.39
C VAL A 108 -1.32 -8.39 3.42
N ILE A 109 -0.80 -8.01 2.26
CA ILE A 109 0.54 -7.46 2.10
C ILE A 109 0.43 -6.05 1.54
N GLY A 110 0.67 -5.03 2.36
CA GLY A 110 0.78 -3.65 1.91
C GLY A 110 2.25 -3.30 1.67
N VAL A 111 2.62 -2.90 0.48
CA VAL A 111 4.01 -2.56 0.16
C VAL A 111 4.11 -1.45 -0.87
N GLU A 112 5.01 -0.51 -0.64
CA GLU A 112 5.38 0.52 -1.61
C GLU A 112 6.85 0.88 -1.44
N LYS A 113 7.65 0.76 -2.50
CA LYS A 113 9.07 1.08 -2.51
C LYS A 113 9.33 2.34 -3.33
N MET A 114 8.96 3.49 -2.77
CA MET A 114 9.02 4.79 -3.45
C MET A 114 10.44 5.21 -3.83
N CYS A 115 11.48 4.64 -3.20
CA CYS A 115 12.88 4.94 -3.46
C CYS A 115 13.48 4.22 -4.69
N GLU A 116 12.69 3.45 -5.44
CA GLU A 116 13.13 2.85 -6.72
C GLU A 116 13.18 3.86 -7.87
N VAL A 117 12.52 4.99 -7.72
CA VAL A 117 12.55 6.09 -8.69
C VAL A 117 13.16 7.34 -8.07
N ASP A 118 13.72 8.22 -8.92
CA ASP A 118 14.23 9.50 -8.46
C ASP A 118 13.11 10.45 -7.99
N THR A 119 13.49 11.51 -7.29
CA THR A 119 12.54 12.46 -6.71
C THR A 119 11.66 13.14 -7.77
N ALA A 120 12.20 13.49 -8.94
CA ALA A 120 11.43 14.15 -9.99
C ALA A 120 10.34 13.22 -10.54
N THR A 121 10.69 11.96 -10.81
CA THR A 121 9.74 10.92 -11.21
C THR A 121 8.68 10.68 -10.13
N SER A 122 9.07 10.58 -8.87
CA SER A 122 8.13 10.39 -7.76
C SER A 122 7.15 11.57 -7.64
N MET A 123 7.64 12.80 -7.83
CA MET A 123 6.79 14.00 -7.82
C MET A 123 5.83 14.04 -9.01
N ALA A 124 6.29 13.67 -10.22
CA ALA A 124 5.44 13.60 -11.40
C ALA A 124 4.34 12.53 -11.26
N VAL A 125 4.67 11.38 -10.70
CA VAL A 125 3.68 10.34 -10.38
C VAL A 125 2.65 10.84 -9.35
N GLY A 126 3.12 11.50 -8.29
CA GLY A 126 2.26 12.11 -7.28
C GLY A 126 1.33 13.18 -7.86
N GLY A 127 1.83 13.99 -8.81
CA GLY A 127 1.04 15.00 -9.51
C GLY A 127 -0.14 14.44 -10.31
N ARG A 128 -0.08 13.16 -10.69
CA ARG A 128 -1.19 12.47 -11.37
C ARG A 128 -2.38 12.17 -10.45
N GLY A 129 -2.22 12.35 -9.15
CA GLY A 129 -3.31 12.20 -8.17
C GLY A 129 -4.34 13.34 -8.20
N GLY A 130 -4.02 14.47 -8.88
CA GLY A 130 -4.93 15.58 -9.16
C GLY A 130 -5.27 15.68 -10.65
N ASN A 131 -5.65 16.87 -11.10
CA ASN A 131 -5.80 17.15 -12.52
C ASN A 131 -4.41 17.38 -13.13
N TYR A 132 -3.80 16.29 -13.62
CA TYR A 132 -2.41 16.29 -14.07
C TYR A 132 -2.11 17.36 -15.12
N LEU A 133 -2.98 17.52 -16.13
CA LEU A 133 -2.73 18.46 -17.23
C LEU A 133 -2.79 19.91 -16.77
N TRP A 134 -3.82 20.26 -16.02
CA TRP A 134 -4.06 21.65 -15.63
C TRP A 134 -3.25 22.05 -14.39
N GLU A 135 -3.24 21.22 -13.39
CA GLU A 135 -2.65 21.59 -12.09
C GLU A 135 -1.15 21.28 -12.04
N PHE A 136 -0.75 20.06 -12.41
CA PHE A 136 0.66 19.68 -12.32
C PHE A 136 1.45 20.16 -13.55
N HIS A 137 1.02 19.76 -14.76
CA HIS A 137 1.82 20.01 -15.97
C HIS A 137 1.84 21.48 -16.36
N LEU A 138 0.71 22.18 -16.31
CA LEU A 138 0.61 23.57 -16.72
C LEU A 138 1.05 24.54 -15.61
N PHE A 139 0.62 24.34 -14.37
CA PHE A 139 0.87 25.24 -13.27
C PHE A 139 1.97 24.76 -12.30
N GLY A 140 2.52 23.59 -12.49
CA GLY A 140 3.61 23.06 -11.66
C GLY A 140 3.19 22.69 -10.23
N THR A 141 1.91 22.47 -9.97
CA THR A 141 1.41 22.10 -8.64
C THR A 141 1.90 20.72 -8.26
N SER A 142 2.84 20.64 -7.34
CA SER A 142 3.32 19.37 -6.82
C SER A 142 2.33 18.76 -5.84
N PHE A 143 2.50 17.46 -5.52
CA PHE A 143 1.62 16.77 -4.57
C PHE A 143 1.56 17.47 -3.19
N PRO A 144 2.67 17.91 -2.56
CA PRO A 144 2.60 18.75 -1.36
C PRO A 144 1.88 20.07 -1.55
N ALA A 145 1.98 20.68 -2.74
CA ALA A 145 1.32 21.96 -3.02
C ALA A 145 -0.20 21.86 -3.03
N TYR A 146 -0.79 20.71 -3.42
CA TYR A 146 -2.23 20.48 -3.27
C TYR A 146 -2.67 20.63 -1.81
N TYR A 147 -1.93 20.03 -0.90
CA TYR A 147 -2.23 20.12 0.53
C TYR A 147 -1.97 21.52 1.08
N ALA A 148 -0.93 22.22 0.59
CA ALA A 148 -0.69 23.60 0.95
C ALA A 148 -1.86 24.52 0.57
N LEU A 149 -2.48 24.32 -0.59
CA LEU A 149 -3.69 25.04 -0.99
C LEU A 149 -4.86 24.77 -0.03
N HIS A 150 -5.06 23.53 0.38
CA HIS A 150 -6.08 23.18 1.36
C HIS A 150 -5.77 23.78 2.73
N ALA A 151 -4.52 23.75 3.17
CA ALA A 151 -4.08 24.37 4.42
C ALA A 151 -4.34 25.88 4.41
N THR A 152 -3.95 26.56 3.34
CA THR A 152 -4.18 28.02 3.18
C THR A 152 -5.68 28.35 3.22
N ALA A 153 -6.51 27.60 2.53
CA ALA A 153 -7.97 27.80 2.55
C ALA A 153 -8.56 27.54 3.94
N HIS A 154 -8.07 26.53 4.65
CA HIS A 154 -8.48 26.23 6.03
C HIS A 154 -8.09 27.36 6.99
N MET A 155 -6.84 27.84 6.92
CA MET A 155 -6.34 28.94 7.73
C MET A 155 -7.18 30.22 7.51
N ALA A 156 -7.45 30.54 6.24
CA ALA A 156 -8.28 31.70 5.91
C ALA A 156 -9.72 31.58 6.44
N LYS A 157 -10.28 30.38 6.47
CA LYS A 157 -11.67 30.15 6.92
C LYS A 157 -11.81 30.06 8.42
N TYR A 158 -10.87 29.44 9.10
CA TYR A 158 -10.99 29.10 10.52
C TYR A 158 -9.99 29.82 11.44
N GLY A 159 -9.07 30.62 10.90
CA GLY A 159 -8.07 31.34 11.66
C GLY A 159 -6.96 30.44 12.24
N THR A 160 -6.80 29.23 11.73
CA THR A 160 -5.70 28.32 12.11
C THR A 160 -4.36 28.95 11.72
N THR A 161 -3.36 28.88 12.59
CA THR A 161 -2.02 29.46 12.35
C THR A 161 -1.03 28.42 11.80
N GLU A 162 0.10 28.89 11.28
CA GLU A 162 1.19 28.00 10.81
C GLU A 162 1.76 27.15 11.94
N GLU A 163 1.80 27.68 13.18
CA GLU A 163 2.28 26.93 14.34
C GLU A 163 1.35 25.78 14.76
N GLN A 164 0.07 25.84 14.35
CA GLN A 164 -0.91 24.79 14.62
C GLN A 164 -0.93 23.70 13.54
N MET A 165 -0.35 23.96 12.36
CA MET A 165 -0.25 23.03 11.22
C MET A 165 1.04 22.22 11.25
#